data_75751bdf343c0e779b8c62603c50df8c
#
_entry.id   75751bdf343c0e779b8c62603c50df8c
#
_cell.length_a   1.000
_cell.length_b   1.000
_cell.length_c   1.000
_cell.angle_alpha   90.00
_cell.angle_beta   90.00
_cell.angle_gamma   90.00
#
_symmetry.space_group_name_H-M   'P 1'
#
loop_
_entity.id
_entity.type
_entity.pdbx_description
1 polymer ?
#
loop_
_entity_poly.entity_id
_entity_poly.type
_entity_poly.pdbx_seq_one_letter_code
_entity_poly.pdbx_strand_id
1 'polypeptide(L)'
;YAASLAENVALSENTDKSRAADALCESGLYRKGTSVPVEKQVLREFCEDGFLFSEGQKQKIALARACYYNTEFLIADEAAASLDPFAEDAFNKTLLQGHPDQGVLVISHRLSVTALTDRIYVMEHGRITECGSHQELLARKGRYWQMWEKQRRGYA
;
A
#
# COMPACT_ATOMS: atom_id res chain seq x y z
N TYR A 1 -11.84 -12.12 -6.66
CA TYR A 1 -13.16 -11.88 -7.24
C TYR A 1 -13.09 -12.17 -8.73
N ALA A 2 -13.94 -13.13 -9.21
CA ALA A 2 -13.96 -13.57 -10.61
C ALA A 2 -14.80 -12.58 -11.44
N ALA A 3 -14.19 -11.47 -11.84
CA ALA A 3 -14.82 -10.40 -12.58
C ALA A 3 -13.75 -9.62 -13.38
N SER A 4 -14.13 -8.62 -14.14
CA SER A 4 -13.17 -7.76 -14.84
C SER A 4 -12.22 -7.05 -13.88
N LEU A 5 -11.11 -6.54 -14.38
CA LEU A 5 -10.14 -5.80 -13.56
C LEU A 5 -10.77 -4.52 -12.97
N ALA A 6 -11.63 -3.83 -13.74
CA ALA A 6 -12.36 -2.67 -13.25
C ALA A 6 -13.31 -3.02 -12.10
N GLU A 7 -14.11 -4.08 -12.24
CA GLU A 7 -15.02 -4.56 -11.20
C GLU A 7 -14.27 -5.03 -9.95
N ASN A 8 -13.08 -5.60 -10.10
CA ASN A 8 -12.21 -5.94 -8.97
C ASN A 8 -11.69 -4.72 -8.22
N VAL A 9 -11.46 -3.60 -8.88
CA VAL A 9 -11.08 -2.34 -8.24
C VAL A 9 -12.28 -1.69 -7.57
N ALA A 10 -13.41 -1.59 -8.28
CA ALA A 10 -14.62 -0.96 -7.78
C ALA A 10 -15.45 -1.85 -6.83
N LEU A 11 -15.17 -3.16 -6.74
CA LEU A 11 -15.96 -4.14 -6.00
C LEU A 11 -17.47 -4.06 -6.35
N SER A 12 -17.80 -3.70 -7.59
CA SER A 12 -19.14 -3.45 -8.12
C SER A 12 -19.18 -3.72 -9.61
N GLU A 13 -20.32 -4.22 -10.10
CA GLU A 13 -20.61 -4.38 -11.55
C GLU A 13 -20.82 -3.02 -12.23
N ASN A 14 -21.39 -2.06 -11.51
CA ASN A 14 -21.58 -0.69 -12.01
C ASN A 14 -20.33 0.15 -11.73
N THR A 15 -19.36 0.06 -12.62
CA THR A 15 -18.01 0.60 -12.42
C THR A 15 -17.71 1.73 -13.40
N ASP A 16 -17.20 2.84 -12.89
CA ASP A 16 -16.54 3.85 -13.70
C ASP A 16 -15.17 3.32 -14.15
N LYS A 17 -15.11 2.88 -15.41
CA LYS A 17 -13.92 2.26 -16.01
C LYS A 17 -12.75 3.22 -16.16
N SER A 18 -13.03 4.52 -16.40
CA SER A 18 -11.98 5.54 -16.50
C SER A 18 -11.34 5.74 -15.13
N ARG A 19 -12.14 5.91 -14.09
CA ARG A 19 -11.66 6.04 -12.71
C ARG A 19 -10.92 4.79 -12.24
N ALA A 20 -11.36 3.59 -12.64
CA ALA A 20 -10.66 2.35 -12.34
C ALA A 20 -9.28 2.28 -13.03
N ALA A 21 -9.18 2.73 -14.28
CA ALA A 21 -7.91 2.80 -15.00
C ALA A 21 -6.94 3.79 -14.34
N ASP A 22 -7.42 4.96 -13.93
CA ASP A 22 -6.61 5.97 -13.22
C ASP A 22 -6.09 5.42 -11.90
N ALA A 23 -6.94 4.78 -11.09
CA ALA A 23 -6.56 4.16 -9.84
C ALA A 23 -5.53 3.03 -10.01
N LEU A 24 -5.64 2.22 -11.06
CA LEU A 24 -4.67 1.18 -11.40
C LEU A 24 -3.31 1.75 -11.83
N CYS A 25 -3.30 2.89 -12.49
CA CYS A 25 -2.07 3.63 -12.79
C CYS A 25 -1.46 4.26 -11.53
N GLU A 26 -2.29 4.83 -10.65
CA GLU A 26 -1.87 5.48 -9.41
C GLU A 26 -1.25 4.48 -8.44
N SER A 27 -1.83 3.28 -8.31
CA SER A 27 -1.26 2.20 -7.51
C SER A 27 0.08 1.64 -8.04
N GLY A 28 0.52 2.09 -9.23
CA GLY A 28 1.74 1.61 -9.87
C GLY A 28 1.64 0.20 -10.45
N LEU A 29 0.41 -0.34 -10.63
CA LEU A 29 0.22 -1.61 -11.34
C LEU A 29 0.43 -1.43 -12.85
N TYR A 30 -0.04 -0.31 -13.39
CA TYR A 30 0.19 0.11 -14.77
C TYR A 30 0.90 1.46 -14.82
N ARG A 31 1.60 1.70 -15.92
CA ARG A 31 2.30 2.98 -16.14
C ARG A 31 1.29 4.03 -16.61
N LYS A 32 1.38 5.25 -16.08
CA LYS A 32 0.57 6.40 -16.56
C LYS A 32 0.76 6.58 -18.08
N GLY A 33 -0.35 6.79 -18.78
CA GLY A 33 -0.36 6.98 -20.25
C GLY A 33 -0.34 5.67 -21.07
N THR A 34 -0.39 4.51 -20.42
CA THR A 34 -0.58 3.23 -21.12
C THR A 34 -2.05 2.83 -21.13
N SER A 35 -2.46 2.06 -22.14
CA SER A 35 -3.80 1.45 -22.15
C SER A 35 -3.90 0.40 -21.03
N VAL A 36 -4.85 0.59 -20.13
CA VAL A 36 -5.13 -0.35 -19.04
C VAL A 36 -6.24 -1.30 -19.48
N PRO A 37 -6.04 -2.64 -19.42
CA PRO A 37 -7.04 -3.61 -19.87
C PRO A 37 -8.12 -3.85 -18.82
N VAL A 38 -8.90 -2.81 -18.50
CA VAL A 38 -9.90 -2.79 -17.41
C VAL A 38 -11.02 -3.82 -17.58
N GLU A 39 -11.34 -4.21 -18.81
CA GLU A 39 -12.37 -5.21 -19.15
C GLU A 39 -11.89 -6.64 -19.00
N LYS A 40 -10.57 -6.86 -18.91
CA LYS A 40 -10.02 -8.20 -18.88
C LYS A 40 -10.36 -8.90 -17.60
N GLN A 41 -10.82 -10.15 -17.71
CA GLN A 41 -11.20 -10.96 -16.55
C GLN A 41 -9.99 -11.27 -15.66
N VAL A 42 -10.21 -11.25 -14.36
CA VAL A 42 -9.23 -11.65 -13.34
C VAL A 42 -9.53 -13.11 -12.96
N LEU A 43 -8.52 -13.87 -12.57
CA LEU A 43 -8.53 -15.29 -12.23
C LEU A 43 -8.69 -16.22 -13.44
N ARG A 44 -7.57 -16.77 -13.87
CA ARG A 44 -7.46 -17.73 -14.96
C ARG A 44 -8.23 -19.04 -14.72
N GLU A 45 -8.54 -19.35 -13.48
CA GLU A 45 -9.33 -20.54 -13.10
C GLU A 45 -10.76 -20.49 -13.63
N PHE A 46 -11.27 -19.30 -13.97
CA PHE A 46 -12.62 -19.08 -14.47
C PHE A 46 -12.68 -18.57 -15.91
N CYS A 47 -11.52 -18.22 -16.49
CA CYS A 47 -11.43 -17.73 -17.87
C CYS A 47 -10.01 -18.04 -18.41
N GLU A 48 -9.91 -18.73 -19.55
CA GLU A 48 -8.63 -19.15 -20.16
C GLU A 48 -7.66 -17.97 -20.39
N ASP A 49 -8.21 -16.79 -20.74
CA ASP A 49 -7.47 -15.54 -20.94
C ASP A 49 -7.35 -14.65 -19.69
N GLY A 50 -7.77 -15.13 -18.52
CA GLY A 50 -7.76 -14.37 -17.28
C GLY A 50 -6.35 -14.06 -16.77
N PHE A 51 -6.20 -12.94 -16.05
CA PHE A 51 -4.95 -12.60 -15.38
C PHE A 51 -4.71 -13.46 -14.13
N LEU A 52 -3.47 -13.96 -13.99
CA LEU A 52 -2.95 -14.43 -12.70
C LEU A 52 -1.98 -13.37 -12.17
N PHE A 53 -2.36 -12.73 -11.09
CA PHE A 53 -1.52 -11.72 -10.45
C PHE A 53 -0.58 -12.34 -9.42
N SER A 54 0.68 -11.87 -9.41
CA SER A 54 1.60 -12.13 -8.30
C SER A 54 1.08 -11.49 -6.99
N GLU A 55 1.59 -11.91 -5.84
CA GLU A 55 1.21 -11.32 -4.56
C GLU A 55 1.46 -9.80 -4.51
N GLY A 56 2.58 -9.34 -5.03
CA GLY A 56 2.87 -7.90 -5.13
C GLY A 56 1.90 -7.15 -6.07
N GLN A 57 1.44 -7.78 -7.16
CA GLN A 57 0.41 -7.18 -8.02
C GLN A 57 -0.96 -7.14 -7.33
N LYS A 58 -1.31 -8.16 -6.54
CA LYS A 58 -2.54 -8.17 -5.71
C LYS A 58 -2.52 -7.03 -4.68
N GLN A 59 -1.36 -6.76 -4.05
CA GLN A 59 -1.19 -5.61 -3.14
C GLN A 59 -1.42 -4.28 -3.87
N LYS A 60 -0.91 -4.12 -5.09
CA LYS A 60 -1.17 -2.93 -5.92
C LYS A 60 -2.64 -2.80 -6.33
N ILE A 61 -3.36 -3.91 -6.58
CA ILE A 61 -4.82 -3.87 -6.80
C ILE A 61 -5.55 -3.42 -5.53
N ALA A 62 -5.12 -3.88 -4.36
CA ALA A 62 -5.69 -3.42 -3.09
C ALA A 62 -5.47 -1.91 -2.87
N LEU A 63 -4.29 -1.38 -3.23
CA LEU A 63 -4.04 0.06 -3.22
C LEU A 63 -4.91 0.79 -4.25
N ALA A 64 -5.09 0.24 -5.47
CA ALA A 64 -5.97 0.81 -6.47
C ALA A 64 -7.42 0.95 -5.99
N ARG A 65 -7.91 0.00 -5.18
CA ARG A 65 -9.24 0.12 -4.53
C ARG A 65 -9.30 1.34 -3.62
N ALA A 66 -8.27 1.56 -2.80
CA ALA A 66 -8.21 2.72 -1.92
C ALA A 66 -8.20 4.04 -2.72
N CYS A 67 -7.41 4.13 -3.80
CA CYS A 67 -7.39 5.27 -4.72
C CYS A 67 -8.74 5.47 -5.42
N TYR A 68 -9.40 4.38 -5.85
CA TYR A 68 -10.71 4.44 -6.51
C TYR A 68 -11.78 5.05 -5.60
N TYR A 69 -11.84 4.65 -4.33
CA TYR A 69 -12.85 5.15 -3.41
C TYR A 69 -12.51 6.52 -2.82
N ASN A 70 -11.24 6.88 -2.76
CA ASN A 70 -10.77 8.17 -2.21
C ASN A 70 -11.43 8.49 -0.86
N THR A 71 -11.32 7.56 0.08
CA THR A 71 -11.93 7.66 1.41
C THR A 71 -11.18 8.69 2.26
N GLU A 72 -11.86 9.31 3.24
CA GLU A 72 -11.23 10.26 4.18
C GLU A 72 -10.19 9.58 5.10
N PHE A 73 -10.32 8.27 5.32
CA PHE A 73 -9.42 7.51 6.18
C PHE A 73 -9.12 6.13 5.58
N LEU A 74 -7.86 5.71 5.69
CA LEU A 74 -7.37 4.43 5.19
C LEU A 74 -6.55 3.71 6.26
N ILE A 75 -6.77 2.40 6.40
CA ILE A 75 -5.94 1.52 7.24
C ILE A 75 -5.21 0.55 6.32
N ALA A 76 -3.89 0.53 6.42
CA ALA A 76 -3.02 -0.37 5.68
C ALA A 76 -2.25 -1.28 6.65
N ASP A 77 -2.65 -2.55 6.71
CA ASP A 77 -2.03 -3.56 7.57
C ASP A 77 -1.13 -4.47 6.71
N GLU A 78 0.20 -4.38 6.94
CA GLU A 78 1.26 -5.12 6.21
C GLU A 78 1.12 -5.04 4.68
N ALA A 79 0.56 -3.92 4.17
CA ALA A 79 0.10 -3.81 2.78
C ALA A 79 1.21 -3.88 1.72
N ALA A 80 2.48 -3.72 2.09
CA ALA A 80 3.64 -3.78 1.19
C ALA A 80 4.54 -5.00 1.42
N ALA A 81 4.10 -5.99 2.21
CA ALA A 81 4.95 -7.10 2.69
C ALA A 81 5.56 -7.97 1.57
N SER A 82 4.87 -8.13 0.44
CA SER A 82 5.31 -8.95 -0.69
C SER A 82 6.00 -8.18 -1.81
N LEU A 83 6.32 -6.91 -1.58
CA LEU A 83 7.00 -6.05 -2.55
C LEU A 83 8.52 -6.08 -2.35
N ASP A 84 9.26 -5.97 -3.46
CA ASP A 84 10.69 -5.68 -3.41
C ASP A 84 10.94 -4.25 -2.87
N PRO A 85 12.14 -3.92 -2.41
CA PRO A 85 12.41 -2.62 -1.76
C PRO A 85 12.09 -1.39 -2.61
N PHE A 86 12.26 -1.46 -3.94
CA PHE A 86 11.95 -0.32 -4.83
C PHE A 86 10.44 -0.17 -5.03
N ALA A 87 9.75 -1.29 -5.22
CA ALA A 87 8.30 -1.30 -5.34
C ALA A 87 7.62 -0.91 -4.02
N GLU A 88 8.19 -1.31 -2.87
CA GLU A 88 7.75 -0.90 -1.53
C GLU A 88 7.84 0.61 -1.33
N ASP A 89 8.98 1.22 -1.67
CA ASP A 89 9.16 2.68 -1.55
C ASP A 89 8.13 3.45 -2.39
N ALA A 90 7.94 3.04 -3.64
CA ALA A 90 6.94 3.63 -4.52
C ALA A 90 5.51 3.45 -3.98
N PHE A 91 5.18 2.26 -3.47
CA PHE A 91 3.89 1.94 -2.87
C PHE A 91 3.62 2.81 -1.63
N ASN A 92 4.58 2.91 -0.71
CA ASN A 92 4.46 3.70 0.51
C ASN A 92 4.33 5.19 0.21
N LYS A 93 5.02 5.72 -0.81
CA LYS A 93 4.85 7.10 -1.27
C LYS A 93 3.45 7.35 -1.81
N THR A 94 2.93 6.47 -2.66
CA THR A 94 1.54 6.59 -3.14
C THR A 94 0.55 6.55 -1.98
N LEU A 95 0.72 5.59 -1.06
CA LEU A 95 -0.15 5.39 0.09
C LEU A 95 -0.20 6.63 1.02
N LEU A 96 0.96 7.23 1.32
CA LEU A 96 1.10 8.29 2.33
C LEU A 96 1.06 9.71 1.76
N GLN A 97 1.35 9.89 0.48
CA GLN A 97 1.51 11.22 -0.14
C GLN A 97 0.59 11.43 -1.33
N GLY A 98 -0.08 10.38 -1.82
CA GLY A 98 -0.96 10.45 -2.98
C GLY A 98 -2.24 11.25 -2.73
N HIS A 99 -2.72 11.27 -1.48
CA HIS A 99 -3.98 11.90 -1.08
C HIS A 99 -3.75 12.76 0.18
N PRO A 100 -3.38 14.05 0.05
CA PRO A 100 -2.96 14.89 1.18
C PRO A 100 -4.04 15.13 2.23
N ASP A 101 -5.32 15.03 1.85
CA ASP A 101 -6.46 15.21 2.76
C ASP A 101 -6.93 13.90 3.42
N GLN A 102 -6.26 12.79 3.13
CA GLN A 102 -6.61 11.46 3.66
C GLN A 102 -5.82 11.16 4.94
N GLY A 103 -6.51 10.75 6.00
CA GLY A 103 -5.85 10.17 7.17
C GLY A 103 -5.41 8.73 6.87
N VAL A 104 -4.13 8.41 7.08
CA VAL A 104 -3.61 7.06 6.82
C VAL A 104 -3.00 6.45 8.08
N LEU A 105 -3.49 5.28 8.48
CA LEU A 105 -2.89 4.45 9.53
C LEU A 105 -2.19 3.26 8.88
N VAL A 106 -0.87 3.19 9.05
CA VAL A 106 -0.07 2.06 8.55
C VAL A 106 0.38 1.19 9.72
N ILE A 107 0.14 -0.10 9.60
CA ILE A 107 0.69 -1.13 10.50
C ILE A 107 1.78 -1.86 9.71
N SER A 108 3.02 -1.84 10.22
CA SER A 108 4.15 -2.49 9.56
C SER A 108 5.24 -2.87 10.55
N HIS A 109 5.92 -3.98 10.27
CA HIS A 109 7.18 -4.34 10.92
C HIS A 109 8.41 -3.80 10.15
N ARG A 110 8.23 -3.23 8.96
CA ARG A 110 9.27 -2.57 8.18
C ARG A 110 9.36 -1.09 8.55
N LEU A 111 10.49 -0.68 9.08
CA LEU A 111 10.66 0.69 9.57
C LEU A 111 10.94 1.71 8.45
N SER A 112 11.20 1.27 7.21
CA SER A 112 11.36 2.15 6.04
C SER A 112 10.19 3.12 5.87
N VAL A 113 8.96 2.65 6.09
CA VAL A 113 7.74 3.47 5.97
C VAL A 113 7.65 4.56 7.04
N THR A 114 8.24 4.36 8.23
CA THR A 114 8.08 5.29 9.36
C THR A 114 8.72 6.65 9.14
N ALA A 115 9.75 6.74 8.28
CA ALA A 115 10.36 8.01 7.91
C ALA A 115 9.44 8.90 7.05
N LEU A 116 8.39 8.34 6.47
CA LEU A 116 7.40 9.03 5.65
C LEU A 116 6.15 9.44 6.42
N THR A 117 6.02 9.05 7.70
CA THR A 117 4.83 9.30 8.53
C THR A 117 5.04 10.47 9.48
N ASP A 118 3.97 11.21 9.78
CA ASP A 118 3.99 12.34 10.71
C ASP A 118 4.17 11.85 12.15
N ARG A 119 3.59 10.68 12.49
CA ARG A 119 3.57 10.15 13.85
C ARG A 119 3.68 8.63 13.89
N ILE A 120 4.50 8.16 14.82
CA ILE A 120 4.79 6.74 15.03
C ILE A 120 4.32 6.36 16.43
N TYR A 121 3.68 5.20 16.54
CA TYR A 121 3.30 4.56 17.79
C TYR A 121 4.00 3.21 17.88
N VAL A 122 4.87 3.04 18.88
CA VAL A 122 5.51 1.75 19.16
C VAL A 122 4.64 0.97 20.15
N MET A 123 4.30 -0.24 19.76
CA MET A 123 3.45 -1.11 20.58
C MET A 123 4.25 -2.32 21.10
N GLU A 124 4.14 -2.60 22.39
CA GLU A 124 4.67 -3.80 23.03
C GLU A 124 3.64 -4.36 24.01
N HIS A 125 3.42 -5.66 23.96
CA HIS A 125 2.47 -6.34 24.86
C HIS A 125 1.06 -5.71 24.89
N GLY A 126 0.57 -5.25 23.73
CA GLY A 126 -0.75 -4.62 23.60
C GLY A 126 -0.85 -3.20 24.13
N ARG A 127 0.28 -2.54 24.42
CA ARG A 127 0.33 -1.16 24.94
C ARG A 127 1.24 -0.29 24.09
N ILE A 128 0.89 0.98 23.94
CA ILE A 128 1.76 1.98 23.32
C ILE A 128 2.84 2.33 24.34
N THR A 129 4.11 2.06 24.01
CA THR A 129 5.27 2.32 24.85
C THR A 129 6.00 3.59 24.46
N GLU A 130 5.99 3.94 23.17
CA GLU A 130 6.59 5.18 22.65
C GLU A 130 5.67 5.80 21.59
N CYS A 131 5.71 7.14 21.52
CA CYS A 131 4.99 7.91 20.52
C CYS A 131 5.79 9.16 20.17
N GLY A 132 5.87 9.50 18.87
CA GLY A 132 6.55 10.69 18.36
C GLY A 132 6.83 10.60 16.87
N SER A 133 7.49 11.62 16.33
CA SER A 133 8.04 11.60 14.98
C SER A 133 9.26 10.69 14.89
N HIS A 134 9.67 10.33 13.69
CA HIS A 134 10.88 9.55 13.42
C HIS A 134 12.11 10.16 14.12
N GLN A 135 12.33 11.46 13.99
CA GLN A 135 13.48 12.15 14.57
C GLN A 135 13.44 12.17 16.09
N GLU A 136 12.27 12.45 16.70
CA GLU A 136 12.10 12.45 18.16
C GLU A 136 12.40 11.08 18.77
N LEU A 137 11.90 10.01 18.14
CA LEU A 137 12.10 8.65 18.64
C LEU A 137 13.53 8.17 18.48
N LEU A 138 14.21 8.55 17.41
CA LEU A 138 15.65 8.29 17.26
C LEU A 138 16.49 9.01 18.33
N ALA A 139 16.15 10.28 18.62
CA ALA A 139 16.85 11.07 19.64
C ALA A 139 16.69 10.50 21.06
N ARG A 140 15.54 9.91 21.37
CA ARG A 140 15.26 9.27 22.67
C ARG A 140 16.07 8.00 22.91
N LYS A 141 16.60 7.36 21.86
CA LYS A 141 17.37 6.10 21.91
C LYS A 141 16.63 4.96 22.64
N GLY A 142 15.31 4.96 22.57
CA GLY A 142 14.44 3.96 23.18
C GLY A 142 14.29 2.70 22.32
N ARG A 143 13.12 2.06 22.46
CA ARG A 143 12.79 0.82 21.73
C ARG A 143 12.78 1.03 20.21
N TYR A 144 12.16 2.13 19.74
CA TYR A 144 12.14 2.47 18.32
C TYR A 144 13.54 2.55 17.72
N TRP A 145 14.47 3.26 18.40
CA TRP A 145 15.85 3.38 17.95
C TRP A 145 16.55 2.02 17.86
N GLN A 146 16.33 1.13 18.86
CA GLN A 146 16.92 -0.23 18.85
C GLN A 146 16.43 -1.03 17.64
N MET A 147 15.12 -0.96 17.31
CA MET A 147 14.54 -1.62 16.16
C MET A 147 15.11 -1.06 14.85
N TRP A 148 15.19 0.26 14.74
CA TRP A 148 15.77 0.98 13.59
C TRP A 148 17.21 0.57 13.33
N GLU A 149 18.08 0.62 14.34
CA GLU A 149 19.49 0.23 14.22
C GLU A 149 19.65 -1.25 13.82
N LYS A 150 18.81 -2.11 14.35
CA LYS A 150 18.82 -3.54 14.00
C LYS A 150 18.44 -3.78 12.55
N GLN A 151 17.39 -3.12 12.05
CA GLN A 151 17.00 -3.25 10.65
C GLN A 151 18.03 -2.65 9.70
N ARG A 152 18.57 -1.47 10.00
CA ARG A 152 19.61 -0.83 9.20
C ARG A 152 20.84 -1.71 9.03
N ARG A 153 21.28 -2.42 10.07
CA ARG A 153 22.41 -3.35 10.02
C ARG A 153 22.10 -4.64 9.25
N GLY A 154 20.85 -5.03 9.15
CA GLY A 154 20.43 -6.20 8.39
C GLY A 154 20.36 -5.98 6.88
N TYR A 155 20.43 -4.73 6.43
CA TYR A 155 20.49 -4.32 5.02
C TYR A 155 21.89 -3.84 4.58
N ALA A 156 22.89 -3.86 5.45
CA ALA A 156 24.30 -3.60 5.18
C ALA A 156 25.07 -4.91 5.01
#